data_a0300357a574c56c89298d03958a723c
#
_entry.id   a0300357a574c56c89298d03958a723c
#
_cell.length_a   1.000
_cell.length_b   1.000
_cell.length_c   1.000
_cell.angle_alpha   90.00
_cell.angle_beta   90.00
_cell.angle_gamma   90.00
#
_symmetry.space_group_name_H-M   'P 1'
#
loop_
_entity.id
_entity.type
_entity.pdbx_description
1 polymer ?
#
loop_
_entity_poly.entity_id
_entity_poly.type
_entity_poly.pdbx_seq_one_letter_code
_entity_poly.pdbx_strand_id
1 'polypeptide(L)'
;MSLLVGTSSTTSTKSDPQRVPHKVAIQVNERDKQVMDLALNNARNLVDYYKAKGEHVLIEIVAYGPGLHMLRPDTSPVKERIGTMALENPGIKFIACGNTQANQSRAEGEPVMLLSEATVTRSGVVHLMELQEQGYAYIRP
;
A
#
# COMPACT_ATOMS: atom_id res chain seq x y z
N MET A 1 33.98 27.56 26.60
CA MET A 1 33.62 27.23 26.40
C MET A 1 32.55 26.77 25.87
N SER A 2 31.90 26.80 25.62
CA SER A 2 30.88 26.40 25.27
C SER A 2 30.59 25.66 24.28
N LEU A 3 30.77 25.51 23.63
CA LEU A 3 30.64 24.90 22.68
C LEU A 3 30.15 23.72 22.60
N LEU A 4 30.36 23.17 23.06
CA LEU A 4 30.17 22.00 23.14
C LEU A 4 28.97 21.55 22.96
N VAL A 5 28.32 22.07 23.18
CA VAL A 5 27.18 21.77 23.21
C VAL A 5 26.48 21.29 22.13
N GLY A 6 26.33 21.89 21.21
CA GLY A 6 25.47 21.54 20.18
C GLY A 6 25.67 20.22 19.60
N THR A 7 26.71 19.75 19.80
CA THR A 7 27.01 18.56 19.18
C THR A 7 26.19 17.43 19.60
N SER A 8 25.89 17.33 20.78
CA SER A 8 25.21 16.14 21.23
C SER A 8 23.84 15.96 20.67
N SER A 9 23.15 17.01 20.41
CA SER A 9 21.79 16.86 20.02
C SER A 9 21.65 16.26 18.63
N THR A 10 22.59 16.51 17.78
CA THR A 10 22.45 16.05 16.43
C THR A 10 22.58 14.55 16.29
N THR A 11 23.37 13.97 17.13
CA THR A 11 23.60 12.54 16.98
C THR A 11 22.40 11.71 17.32
N SER A 12 21.65 12.08 18.32
CA SER A 12 20.54 11.27 18.72
C SER A 12 19.46 11.22 17.65
N THR A 13 19.28 12.28 16.89
CA THR A 13 18.23 12.29 15.89
C THR A 13 18.58 11.47 14.69
N LYS A 14 19.84 11.37 14.36
CA LYS A 14 20.23 10.69 13.14
C LYS A 14 20.01 9.20 13.18
N SER A 15 20.10 8.62 14.32
CA SER A 15 20.03 7.18 14.43
C SER A 15 18.64 6.66 14.75
N ASP A 16 17.65 7.52 14.78
CA ASP A 16 16.29 7.10 15.08
C ASP A 16 15.75 6.28 13.90
N PRO A 17 15.53 4.97 14.08
CA PRO A 17 15.06 4.13 12.98
C PRO A 17 13.68 4.49 12.51
N GLN A 18 12.88 5.19 13.31
CA GLN A 18 11.54 5.58 12.92
C GLN A 18 11.54 6.64 11.83
N ARG A 19 12.64 7.32 11.64
CA ARG A 19 12.73 8.36 10.63
C ARG A 19 12.87 7.82 9.23
N VAL A 20 13.28 6.56 9.08
CA VAL A 20 13.49 5.94 7.79
C VAL A 20 12.58 4.73 7.71
N PRO A 21 11.36 4.91 7.21
CA PRO A 21 10.43 3.79 7.15
C PRO A 21 10.87 2.77 6.09
N HIS A 22 10.52 1.54 6.33
CA HIS A 22 10.58 0.51 5.31
C HIS A 22 9.47 0.79 4.30
N LYS A 23 9.69 0.47 3.05
CA LYS A 23 8.73 0.78 1.99
C LYS A 23 8.47 -0.47 1.14
N VAL A 24 7.22 -0.82 0.97
CA VAL A 24 6.84 -2.05 0.28
C VAL A 24 5.68 -1.79 -0.66
N ALA A 25 5.81 -2.29 -1.88
CA ALA A 25 4.74 -2.28 -2.88
C ALA A 25 4.26 -3.72 -3.08
N ILE A 26 2.97 -3.95 -2.85
CA ILE A 26 2.37 -5.26 -3.03
C ILE A 26 1.47 -5.23 -4.25
N GLN A 27 1.70 -6.14 -5.20
CA GLN A 27 0.93 -6.21 -6.43
C GLN A 27 -0.25 -7.16 -6.28
N VAL A 28 -1.43 -6.73 -6.72
CA VAL A 28 -2.59 -7.63 -6.84
C VAL A 28 -3.14 -7.48 -8.25
N ASN A 29 -2.93 -8.51 -9.08
CA ASN A 29 -3.38 -8.50 -10.46
C ASN A 29 -4.31 -9.66 -10.81
N GLU A 30 -4.80 -10.39 -9.80
CA GLU A 30 -5.69 -11.52 -10.03
C GLU A 30 -7.00 -11.33 -9.28
N ARG A 31 -8.09 -11.79 -9.90
CA ARG A 31 -9.39 -11.81 -9.24
C ARG A 31 -9.50 -13.13 -8.47
N ASP A 32 -8.85 -13.18 -7.33
CA ASP A 32 -8.75 -14.41 -6.54
C ASP A 32 -8.76 -14.01 -5.05
N LYS A 33 -9.77 -14.48 -4.33
CA LYS A 33 -9.92 -14.11 -2.94
C LYS A 33 -8.72 -14.56 -2.10
N GLN A 34 -8.14 -15.73 -2.41
CA GLN A 34 -6.97 -16.20 -1.65
C GLN A 34 -5.78 -15.29 -1.84
N VAL A 35 -5.55 -14.81 -3.07
CA VAL A 35 -4.46 -13.87 -3.34
C VAL A 35 -4.72 -12.55 -2.62
N MET A 36 -5.96 -12.07 -2.65
CA MET A 36 -6.34 -10.83 -1.96
C MET A 36 -6.16 -10.94 -0.45
N ASP A 37 -6.61 -12.05 0.13
CA ASP A 37 -6.40 -12.31 1.56
C ASP A 37 -4.93 -12.39 1.89
N LEU A 38 -4.14 -13.03 1.04
CA LEU A 38 -2.70 -13.15 1.27
C LEU A 38 -2.01 -11.78 1.20
N ALA A 39 -2.42 -10.93 0.27
CA ALA A 39 -1.89 -9.57 0.20
C ALA A 39 -2.14 -8.80 1.50
N LEU A 40 -3.35 -8.92 2.03
CA LEU A 40 -3.70 -8.26 3.29
C LEU A 40 -2.94 -8.88 4.47
N ASN A 41 -2.78 -10.20 4.47
CA ASN A 41 -2.00 -10.88 5.50
C ASN A 41 -0.54 -10.44 5.45
N ASN A 42 0.03 -10.33 4.26
CA ASN A 42 1.41 -9.87 4.10
C ASN A 42 1.58 -8.46 4.64
N ALA A 43 0.64 -7.57 4.34
CA ALA A 43 0.68 -6.21 4.85
C ALA A 43 0.62 -6.19 6.37
N ARG A 44 -0.27 -6.97 6.96
CA ARG A 44 -0.37 -7.05 8.42
C ARG A 44 0.91 -7.58 9.04
N ASN A 45 1.47 -8.63 8.47
CA ASN A 45 2.70 -9.22 8.99
C ASN A 45 3.86 -8.21 8.97
N LEU A 46 3.94 -7.42 7.89
CA LEU A 46 4.98 -6.39 7.79
C LEU A 46 4.80 -5.32 8.86
N VAL A 47 3.57 -4.84 9.03
CA VAL A 47 3.29 -3.82 10.04
C VAL A 47 3.61 -4.33 11.43
N ASP A 48 3.14 -5.53 11.76
CA ASP A 48 3.33 -6.08 13.11
C ASP A 48 4.80 -6.34 13.41
N TYR A 49 5.53 -6.86 12.44
CA TYR A 49 6.95 -7.17 12.63
C TYR A 49 7.75 -5.92 12.93
N TYR A 50 7.58 -4.89 12.13
CA TYR A 50 8.37 -3.67 12.31
C TYR A 50 7.90 -2.85 13.49
N LYS A 51 6.60 -2.87 13.78
CA LYS A 51 6.08 -2.20 14.96
C LYS A 51 6.70 -2.76 16.23
N ALA A 52 6.88 -4.07 16.29
CA ALA A 52 7.51 -4.71 17.46
C ALA A 52 8.94 -4.25 17.64
N LYS A 53 9.59 -3.77 16.58
CA LYS A 53 10.95 -3.24 16.63
C LYS A 53 10.98 -1.71 16.81
N GLY A 54 9.82 -1.08 16.94
CA GLY A 54 9.74 0.38 17.02
C GLY A 54 9.98 1.06 15.68
N GLU A 55 9.80 0.34 14.56
CA GLU A 55 10.04 0.86 13.23
C GLU A 55 8.74 0.95 12.43
N HIS A 56 8.72 1.80 11.43
CA HIS A 56 7.55 2.02 10.59
C HIS A 56 7.71 1.37 9.22
N VAL A 57 6.59 1.03 8.63
CA VAL A 57 6.57 0.55 7.25
C VAL A 57 5.45 1.26 6.50
N LEU A 58 5.77 1.70 5.28
CA LEU A 58 4.79 2.27 4.35
C LEU A 58 4.50 1.21 3.30
N ILE A 59 3.22 0.92 3.11
CA ILE A 59 2.82 -0.14 2.19
C ILE A 59 1.83 0.43 1.19
N GLU A 60 2.05 0.15 -0.10
CA GLU A 60 1.07 0.45 -1.12
C GLU A 60 0.65 -0.86 -1.78
N ILE A 61 -0.63 -1.17 -1.69
CA ILE A 61 -1.20 -2.35 -2.35
C ILE A 61 -1.79 -1.85 -3.65
N VAL A 62 -1.19 -2.26 -4.76
CA VAL A 62 -1.55 -1.76 -6.09
C VAL A 62 -2.35 -2.82 -6.82
N ALA A 63 -3.61 -2.50 -7.11
CA ALA A 63 -4.55 -3.43 -7.75
C ALA A 63 -4.85 -2.98 -9.17
N TYR A 64 -4.67 -3.87 -10.14
CA TYR A 64 -4.93 -3.58 -11.54
C TYR A 64 -5.31 -4.86 -12.28
N GLY A 65 -5.82 -4.69 -13.51
CA GLY A 65 -6.34 -5.82 -14.26
C GLY A 65 -7.46 -6.50 -13.47
N PRO A 66 -7.56 -7.85 -13.53
CA PRO A 66 -8.56 -8.55 -12.73
C PRO A 66 -8.46 -8.30 -11.24
N GLY A 67 -7.28 -7.92 -10.74
CA GLY A 67 -7.09 -7.60 -9.32
C GLY A 67 -7.85 -6.36 -8.86
N LEU A 68 -8.29 -5.51 -9.78
CA LEU A 68 -9.05 -4.32 -9.40
C LEU A 68 -10.35 -4.67 -8.67
N HIS A 69 -10.87 -5.87 -8.89
CA HIS A 69 -12.06 -6.33 -8.17
C HIS A 69 -11.87 -6.29 -6.65
N MET A 70 -10.64 -6.36 -6.17
CA MET A 70 -10.34 -6.20 -4.75
C MET A 70 -10.86 -4.87 -4.19
N LEU A 71 -10.85 -3.83 -5.03
CA LEU A 71 -11.19 -2.46 -4.60
C LEU A 71 -12.56 -2.00 -5.10
N ARG A 72 -13.38 -2.88 -5.62
CA ARG A 72 -14.73 -2.55 -6.07
C ARG A 72 -15.73 -2.90 -4.98
N PRO A 73 -16.62 -1.97 -4.61
CA PRO A 73 -17.61 -2.26 -3.57
C PRO A 73 -18.61 -3.34 -3.97
N ASP A 74 -18.86 -3.52 -5.28
CA ASP A 74 -19.83 -4.50 -5.76
C ASP A 74 -19.27 -5.92 -5.84
N THR A 75 -17.95 -6.08 -5.97
CA THR A 75 -17.37 -7.41 -6.21
C THR A 75 -16.27 -7.80 -5.24
N SER A 76 -15.77 -6.88 -4.42
CA SER A 76 -14.66 -7.22 -3.54
C SER A 76 -15.08 -8.22 -2.46
N PRO A 77 -14.38 -9.37 -2.38
CA PRO A 77 -14.67 -10.32 -1.30
C PRO A 77 -13.96 -9.95 0.01
N VAL A 78 -13.16 -8.90 0.01
CA VAL A 78 -12.36 -8.50 1.18
C VAL A 78 -12.59 -7.05 1.60
N LYS A 79 -13.70 -6.44 1.14
CA LYS A 79 -13.90 -5.01 1.38
C LYS A 79 -13.96 -4.65 2.85
N GLU A 80 -14.49 -5.52 3.69
CA GLU A 80 -14.57 -5.25 5.12
C GLU A 80 -13.21 -5.29 5.79
N ARG A 81 -12.36 -6.24 5.36
CA ARG A 81 -10.98 -6.27 5.85
C ARG A 81 -10.22 -5.01 5.44
N ILE A 82 -10.43 -4.55 4.21
CA ILE A 82 -9.80 -3.33 3.73
C ILE A 82 -10.19 -2.14 4.60
N GLY A 83 -11.49 -2.00 4.89
CA GLY A 83 -11.96 -0.92 5.74
C GLY A 83 -11.33 -0.92 7.11
N THR A 84 -11.26 -2.09 7.74
CA THR A 84 -10.65 -2.22 9.06
C THR A 84 -9.15 -1.92 9.00
N MET A 85 -8.45 -2.48 8.01
CA MET A 85 -7.00 -2.28 7.91
C MET A 85 -6.64 -0.84 7.62
N ALA A 86 -7.40 -0.16 6.76
CA ALA A 86 -7.14 1.23 6.45
C ALA A 86 -7.30 2.11 7.68
N LEU A 87 -8.30 1.78 8.50
CA LEU A 87 -8.58 2.54 9.71
C LEU A 87 -7.50 2.33 10.76
N GLU A 88 -7.04 1.09 10.93
CA GLU A 88 -6.07 0.73 11.96
C GLU A 88 -4.62 1.06 11.55
N ASN A 89 -4.34 1.11 10.26
CA ASN A 89 -2.97 1.23 9.75
C ASN A 89 -2.89 2.30 8.68
N PRO A 90 -2.75 3.58 9.07
CA PRO A 90 -2.71 4.66 8.07
C PRO A 90 -1.52 4.60 7.11
N GLY A 91 -0.51 3.80 7.42
CA GLY A 91 0.63 3.60 6.52
C GLY A 91 0.35 2.64 5.38
N ILE A 92 -0.83 2.00 5.36
CA ILE A 92 -1.23 1.12 4.27
C ILE A 92 -2.15 1.88 3.33
N LYS A 93 -1.75 1.98 2.06
CA LYS A 93 -2.56 2.65 1.03
C LYS A 93 -3.01 1.63 0.00
N PHE A 94 -4.23 1.82 -0.49
CA PHE A 94 -4.81 0.98 -1.53
C PHE A 94 -4.88 1.78 -2.81
N ILE A 95 -4.18 1.32 -3.84
CA ILE A 95 -4.01 2.06 -5.09
C ILE A 95 -4.74 1.33 -6.21
N ALA A 96 -5.65 2.03 -6.87
CA ALA A 96 -6.46 1.48 -7.95
C ALA A 96 -5.96 2.00 -9.30
N CYS A 97 -5.86 1.09 -10.27
CA CYS A 97 -5.45 1.44 -11.63
C CYS A 97 -6.61 2.10 -12.39
N GLY A 98 -6.45 3.36 -12.75
CA GLY A 98 -7.47 4.10 -13.49
C GLY A 98 -7.69 3.53 -14.90
N ASN A 99 -6.64 3.06 -15.56
CA ASN A 99 -6.79 2.43 -16.89
C ASN A 99 -7.66 1.18 -16.80
N THR A 100 -7.45 0.34 -15.78
CA THR A 100 -8.29 -0.84 -15.59
C THR A 100 -9.73 -0.44 -15.29
N GLN A 101 -9.91 0.56 -14.42
CA GLN A 101 -11.24 1.04 -14.08
C GLN A 101 -12.00 1.48 -15.35
N ALA A 102 -11.33 2.23 -16.22
CA ALA A 102 -11.93 2.68 -17.46
C ALA A 102 -12.25 1.51 -18.40
N ASN A 103 -11.35 0.53 -18.48
CA ASN A 103 -11.57 -0.64 -19.33
C ASN A 103 -12.74 -1.46 -18.82
N GLN A 104 -12.84 -1.69 -17.53
CA GLN A 104 -13.96 -2.44 -16.96
C GLN A 104 -15.28 -1.67 -17.13
N SER A 105 -15.24 -0.36 -16.97
CA SER A 105 -16.44 0.46 -17.17
C SER A 105 -16.96 0.33 -18.60
N ARG A 106 -16.05 0.37 -19.58
CA ARG A 106 -16.48 0.21 -20.98
C ARG A 106 -17.03 -1.19 -21.25
N ALA A 107 -16.37 -2.19 -20.69
CA ALA A 107 -16.81 -3.57 -20.91
C ALA A 107 -18.17 -3.85 -20.28
N GLU A 108 -18.46 -3.24 -19.14
CA GLU A 108 -19.71 -3.46 -18.43
C GLU A 108 -20.81 -2.49 -18.83
N GLY A 109 -20.46 -1.45 -19.55
CA GLY A 109 -21.45 -0.47 -20.01
C GLY A 109 -21.94 0.48 -18.93
N GLU A 110 -21.21 0.59 -17.80
CA GLU A 110 -21.57 1.51 -16.73
C GLU A 110 -20.31 1.81 -15.89
N PRO A 111 -20.31 2.94 -15.18
CA PRO A 111 -19.13 3.31 -14.40
C PRO A 111 -18.83 2.30 -13.30
N VAL A 112 -17.57 1.88 -13.23
CA VAL A 112 -17.09 1.03 -12.14
C VAL A 112 -16.75 1.93 -10.96
N MET A 113 -17.40 1.67 -9.82
CA MET A 113 -17.15 2.42 -8.60
C MET A 113 -16.01 1.76 -7.81
N LEU A 114 -15.36 2.55 -6.96
CA LEU A 114 -14.27 2.07 -6.13
C LEU A 114 -14.56 2.34 -4.67
N LEU A 115 -13.96 1.54 -3.79
CA LEU A 115 -14.06 1.74 -2.35
C LEU A 115 -13.47 3.11 -1.99
N SER A 116 -14.02 3.72 -0.93
CA SER A 116 -13.53 5.02 -0.47
C SER A 116 -12.08 4.98 -0.01
N GLU A 117 -11.61 3.80 0.40
CA GLU A 117 -10.21 3.62 0.80
C GLU A 117 -9.24 3.66 -0.37
N ALA A 118 -9.73 3.51 -1.59
CA ALA A 118 -8.87 3.45 -2.77
C ALA A 118 -8.47 4.83 -3.25
N THR A 119 -7.21 4.95 -3.64
CA THR A 119 -6.68 6.13 -4.34
C THR A 119 -6.40 5.70 -5.77
N VAL A 120 -6.86 6.49 -6.74
CA VAL A 120 -6.69 6.15 -8.15
C VAL A 120 -5.37 6.70 -8.67
N THR A 121 -4.62 5.85 -9.36
CA THR A 121 -3.48 6.27 -10.16
C THR A 121 -3.79 5.96 -11.62
N ARG A 122 -3.18 6.67 -12.53
CA ARG A 122 -3.49 6.49 -13.96
C ARG A 122 -3.20 5.07 -14.44
N SER A 123 -2.06 4.52 -14.04
CA SER A 123 -1.63 3.19 -14.46
C SER A 123 -1.00 2.46 -13.28
N GLY A 124 -1.55 1.31 -12.93
CA GLY A 124 -1.04 0.53 -11.81
C GLY A 124 0.38 0.04 -12.04
N VAL A 125 0.67 -0.43 -13.27
CA VAL A 125 2.01 -0.97 -13.54
C VAL A 125 3.06 0.14 -13.56
N VAL A 126 2.72 1.33 -14.07
CA VAL A 126 3.65 2.47 -14.01
C VAL A 126 3.88 2.87 -12.56
N HIS A 127 2.81 2.89 -11.78
CA HIS A 127 2.93 3.23 -10.36
C HIS A 127 3.86 2.26 -9.62
N LEU A 128 3.74 0.96 -9.90
CA LEU A 128 4.64 -0.04 -9.33
C LEU A 128 6.09 0.24 -9.70
N MET A 129 6.34 0.54 -10.98
CA MET A 129 7.69 0.85 -11.42
C MET A 129 8.25 2.07 -10.69
N GLU A 130 7.43 3.12 -10.58
CA GLU A 130 7.85 4.34 -9.91
C GLU A 130 8.11 4.13 -8.42
N LEU A 131 7.29 3.30 -7.77
CA LEU A 131 7.53 2.95 -6.38
C LEU A 131 8.88 2.24 -6.22
N GLN A 132 9.19 1.31 -7.12
CA GLN A 132 10.48 0.62 -7.07
C GLN A 132 11.63 1.58 -7.30
N GLU A 133 11.47 2.56 -8.17
CA GLU A 133 12.49 3.60 -8.37
C GLU A 133 12.68 4.45 -7.13
N GLN A 134 11.65 4.54 -6.29
CA GLN A 134 11.70 5.27 -5.02
C GLN A 134 12.19 4.41 -3.87
N GLY A 135 12.61 3.19 -4.15
CA GLY A 135 13.18 2.32 -3.12
C GLY A 135 12.19 1.37 -2.45
N TYR A 136 10.97 1.25 -2.97
CA TYR A 136 10.02 0.28 -2.44
C TYR A 136 10.44 -1.14 -2.82
N ALA A 137 10.41 -2.04 -1.85
CA ALA A 137 10.55 -3.46 -2.13
C ALA A 137 9.27 -3.95 -2.80
N TYR A 138 9.40 -4.87 -3.75
CA TYR A 138 8.25 -5.37 -4.50
C TYR A 138 7.89 -6.77 -4.01
N ILE A 139 6.60 -6.97 -3.73
CA ILE A 139 6.09 -8.27 -3.31
C ILE A 139 4.87 -8.64 -4.16
N ARG A 140 4.87 -9.85 -4.66
CA ARG A 140 3.72 -10.43 -5.36
C ARG A 140 3.24 -11.63 -4.55
N PRO A 141 2.02 -11.56 -4.00
CA PRO A 141 1.47 -12.64 -3.20
C PRO A 141 1.17 -13.89 -4.02
#